data_724a0240b50170186f9d9bb49692ce29
#
_entry.id   724a0240b50170186f9d9bb49692ce29
#
_cell.length_a   1.000
_cell.length_b   1.000
_cell.length_c   1.000
_cell.angle_alpha   90.00
_cell.angle_beta   90.00
_cell.angle_gamma   90.00
#
_symmetry.space_group_name_H-M   'P 1'
#
loop_
_entity.id
_entity.type
_entity.pdbx_description
1 polymer ?
#
loop_
_entity_poly.entity_id
_entity_poly.type
_entity_poly.pdbx_seq_one_letter_code
_entity_poly.pdbx_strand_id
1 'polypeptide(L)'
;MPSSTRPPFHATVESRHGRAVLLLNGQPTAPMIYALTDCPGGRFTWEEVPQRNLRLFAENGCRLFQADLWLEWLLGPDDALDVTLAQRQVRGILDACPDAAVMLRVHLNPPPAWCAAHPDECVQYADGPAEPEERWGLERWIGRDND
;
A
#
# COMPACT_ATOMS: atom_id res chain seq x y z
N MET A 1 -27.05 -6.61 9.90
CA MET A 1 -26.14 -7.11 8.87
C MET A 1 -25.40 -8.30 9.44
N PRO A 2 -25.48 -9.50 8.88
CA PRO A 2 -24.68 -10.61 9.41
C PRO A 2 -23.21 -10.28 9.19
N SER A 3 -22.44 -10.33 10.26
CA SER A 3 -20.98 -10.26 10.23
C SER A 3 -20.49 -11.49 9.49
N SER A 4 -20.14 -11.32 8.22
CA SER A 4 -19.43 -12.36 7.47
C SER A 4 -18.01 -12.42 8.05
N THR A 5 -17.84 -13.27 9.05
CA THR A 5 -16.50 -13.61 9.54
C THR A 5 -15.82 -14.45 8.47
N ARG A 6 -15.10 -13.76 7.57
CA ARG A 6 -14.15 -14.43 6.69
C ARG A 6 -13.20 -15.25 7.58
N PRO A 7 -12.91 -16.52 7.26
CA PRO A 7 -11.95 -17.30 8.02
C PRO A 7 -10.59 -16.55 8.02
N PRO A 8 -9.81 -16.68 9.10
CA PRO A 8 -8.50 -16.03 9.19
C PRO A 8 -7.64 -16.43 8.01
N PHE A 9 -7.11 -15.43 7.33
CA PHE A 9 -6.21 -15.60 6.20
C PHE A 9 -4.81 -15.97 6.72
N HIS A 10 -4.20 -17.00 6.13
CA HIS A 10 -2.89 -17.47 6.53
C HIS A 10 -1.92 -17.44 5.35
N ALA A 11 -0.79 -16.77 5.51
CA ALA A 11 0.29 -16.75 4.53
C ALA A 11 1.60 -17.25 5.18
N THR A 12 2.27 -18.18 4.53
CA THR A 12 3.57 -18.70 4.97
C THR A 12 4.53 -18.82 3.79
N VAL A 13 5.82 -18.79 4.09
CA VAL A 13 6.86 -19.12 3.13
C VAL A 13 7.57 -20.36 3.62
N GLU A 14 7.61 -21.40 2.79
CA GLU A 14 8.28 -22.65 3.08
C GLU A 14 9.42 -22.90 2.11
N SER A 15 10.45 -23.61 2.56
CA SER A 15 11.48 -24.14 1.66
C SER A 15 11.03 -25.49 1.09
N ARG A 16 10.84 -25.58 -0.22
CA ARG A 16 10.51 -26.81 -0.94
C ARG A 16 11.57 -27.07 -2.02
N HIS A 17 12.28 -28.18 -1.93
CA HIS A 17 13.38 -28.53 -2.85
C HIS A 17 14.42 -27.41 -3.01
N GLY A 18 14.76 -26.73 -1.89
CA GLY A 18 15.74 -25.63 -1.87
C GLY A 18 15.23 -24.31 -2.46
N ARG A 19 13.92 -24.17 -2.72
CA ARG A 19 13.29 -22.95 -3.22
C ARG A 19 12.27 -22.42 -2.22
N ALA A 20 12.18 -21.09 -2.09
CA ALA A 20 11.13 -20.47 -1.32
C ALA A 20 9.79 -20.59 -2.07
N VAL A 21 8.77 -21.10 -1.40
CA VAL A 21 7.41 -21.23 -1.93
C VAL A 21 6.45 -20.48 -1.02
N LEU A 22 5.72 -19.54 -1.60
CA LEU A 22 4.64 -18.84 -0.91
C LEU A 22 3.41 -19.73 -0.86
N LEU A 23 2.83 -19.87 0.31
CA LEU A 23 1.57 -20.57 0.55
C LEU A 23 0.53 -19.59 1.06
N LEU A 24 -0.61 -19.54 0.39
CA LEU A 24 -1.80 -18.84 0.86
C LEU A 24 -2.85 -19.88 1.28
N ASN A 25 -3.22 -19.85 2.55
CA ASN A 25 -4.13 -20.87 3.14
C ASN A 25 -3.67 -22.32 2.83
N GLY A 26 -2.35 -22.57 2.89
CA GLY A 26 -1.72 -23.86 2.62
C GLY A 26 -1.58 -24.21 1.12
N GLN A 27 -2.06 -23.38 0.20
CA GLN A 27 -1.94 -23.60 -1.24
C GLN A 27 -0.73 -22.87 -1.83
N PRO A 28 0.13 -23.55 -2.58
CA PRO A 28 1.22 -22.89 -3.31
C PRO A 28 0.68 -21.83 -4.25
N THR A 29 1.23 -20.62 -4.12
CA THR A 29 0.78 -19.46 -4.90
C THR A 29 1.98 -18.81 -5.56
N ALA A 30 1.84 -18.45 -6.83
CA ALA A 30 2.87 -17.67 -7.52
C ALA A 30 3.04 -16.31 -6.81
N PRO A 31 4.26 -15.89 -6.46
CA PRO A 31 4.50 -14.64 -5.75
C PRO A 31 4.41 -13.43 -6.70
N MET A 32 3.37 -13.39 -7.51
CA MET A 32 3.09 -12.31 -8.44
C MET A 32 2.08 -11.37 -7.79
N ILE A 33 2.48 -10.14 -7.55
CA ILE A 33 1.69 -9.11 -6.89
C ILE A 33 1.29 -8.07 -7.94
N TYR A 34 0.01 -7.78 -8.05
CA TYR A 34 -0.44 -6.58 -8.73
C TYR A 34 -0.44 -5.42 -7.74
N ALA A 35 0.47 -4.46 -7.94
CA ALA A 35 0.58 -3.27 -7.13
C ALA A 35 -0.16 -2.11 -7.78
N LEU A 36 -1.13 -1.56 -7.05
CA LEU A 36 -1.84 -0.35 -7.44
C LEU A 36 -1.10 0.84 -6.84
N THR A 37 -0.21 1.43 -7.63
CA THR A 37 0.58 2.60 -7.26
C THR A 37 0.33 3.68 -8.29
N ASP A 38 -0.09 4.86 -7.91
CA ASP A 38 -0.23 6.08 -8.74
C ASP A 38 -0.35 5.82 -10.26
N CYS A 39 -1.16 4.84 -10.63
CA CYS A 39 -1.31 4.50 -12.02
C CYS A 39 -2.14 5.56 -12.76
N PRO A 40 -1.82 5.86 -14.01
CA PRO A 40 -2.65 6.74 -14.81
C PRO A 40 -4.11 6.28 -14.84
N GLY A 41 -5.02 7.17 -14.49
CA GLY A 41 -6.46 6.90 -14.49
C GLY A 41 -7.07 6.51 -13.15
N GLY A 42 -6.29 6.46 -12.08
CA GLY A 42 -6.85 6.30 -10.73
C GLY A 42 -5.82 5.87 -9.70
N ARG A 43 -6.01 6.39 -8.50
CA ARG A 43 -5.16 6.14 -7.33
C ARG A 43 -5.81 5.18 -6.34
N PHE A 44 -7.12 5.21 -6.26
CA PHE A 44 -7.87 4.46 -5.25
C PHE A 44 -8.52 3.22 -5.83
N THR A 45 -8.51 2.14 -5.06
CA THR A 45 -9.00 0.82 -5.47
C THR A 45 -10.48 0.78 -5.90
N TRP A 46 -11.29 1.76 -5.48
CA TRP A 46 -12.71 1.88 -5.83
C TRP A 46 -12.97 2.70 -7.10
N GLU A 47 -11.95 3.29 -7.71
CA GLU A 47 -12.10 4.05 -8.95
C GLU A 47 -12.25 3.12 -10.16
N GLU A 48 -12.81 3.63 -11.23
CA GLU A 48 -13.20 2.83 -12.40
C GLU A 48 -12.02 2.07 -13.02
N VAL A 49 -10.91 2.78 -13.31
CA VAL A 49 -9.73 2.17 -13.94
C VAL A 49 -9.07 1.15 -13.03
N PRO A 50 -8.76 1.45 -11.74
CA PRO A 50 -8.31 0.47 -10.78
C PRO A 50 -9.21 -0.75 -10.67
N GLN A 51 -10.53 -0.57 -10.56
CA GLN A 51 -11.49 -1.67 -10.47
C GLN A 51 -11.45 -2.58 -11.70
N ARG A 52 -11.36 -2.00 -12.89
CA ARG A 52 -11.19 -2.76 -14.13
C ARG A 52 -9.91 -3.59 -14.11
N ASN A 53 -8.79 -2.96 -13.76
CA ASN A 53 -7.50 -3.63 -13.71
C ASN A 53 -7.47 -4.75 -12.67
N LEU A 54 -7.97 -4.50 -11.47
CA LEU A 54 -8.07 -5.50 -10.41
C LEU A 54 -8.83 -6.75 -10.88
N ARG A 55 -9.98 -6.56 -11.56
CA ARG A 55 -10.77 -7.68 -12.12
C ARG A 55 -10.01 -8.42 -13.20
N LEU A 56 -9.38 -7.73 -14.14
CA LEU A 56 -8.59 -8.36 -15.21
C LEU A 56 -7.44 -9.21 -14.65
N PHE A 57 -6.72 -8.71 -13.64
CA PHE A 57 -5.68 -9.48 -12.99
C PHE A 57 -6.25 -10.68 -12.22
N ALA A 58 -7.37 -10.50 -11.52
CA ALA A 58 -8.05 -11.58 -10.81
C ALA A 58 -8.54 -12.68 -11.76
N GLU A 59 -9.13 -12.33 -12.89
CA GLU A 59 -9.59 -13.26 -13.95
C GLU A 59 -8.41 -14.07 -14.55
N ASN A 60 -7.22 -13.49 -14.57
CA ASN A 60 -5.99 -14.16 -15.01
C ASN A 60 -5.21 -14.85 -13.87
N GLY A 61 -5.85 -15.10 -12.73
CA GLY A 61 -5.31 -15.91 -11.64
C GLY A 61 -4.48 -15.17 -10.62
N CYS A 62 -4.29 -13.84 -10.73
CA CYS A 62 -3.65 -13.07 -9.67
C CYS A 62 -4.51 -13.07 -8.41
N ARG A 63 -3.88 -13.35 -7.26
CA ARG A 63 -4.53 -13.36 -5.95
C ARG A 63 -3.84 -12.48 -4.92
N LEU A 64 -2.68 -11.93 -5.27
CA LEU A 64 -1.93 -11.02 -4.43
C LEU A 64 -2.07 -9.60 -4.98
N PHE A 65 -2.62 -8.72 -4.16
CA PHE A 65 -2.84 -7.33 -4.53
C PHE A 65 -2.24 -6.41 -3.48
N GLN A 66 -1.65 -5.31 -3.94
CA GLN A 66 -1.11 -4.28 -3.07
C GLN A 66 -1.82 -2.96 -3.32
N ALA A 67 -2.13 -2.25 -2.24
CA ALA A 67 -2.55 -0.86 -2.27
C ALA A 67 -1.64 -0.01 -1.39
N ASP A 68 -1.41 1.21 -1.83
CA ASP A 68 -0.59 2.17 -1.12
C ASP A 68 -1.44 3.03 -0.19
N LEU A 69 -0.85 3.36 0.93
CA LEU A 69 -1.36 4.30 1.91
C LEU A 69 -0.23 5.24 2.31
N TRP A 70 -0.56 6.49 2.58
CA TRP A 70 0.38 7.44 3.13
C TRP A 70 -0.01 7.76 4.57
N LEU A 71 0.98 7.78 5.45
CA LEU A 71 0.75 8.04 6.88
C LEU A 71 0.02 9.37 7.11
N GLU A 72 0.33 10.37 6.31
CA GLU A 72 -0.36 11.67 6.33
C GLU A 72 -1.87 11.60 6.12
N TRP A 73 -2.35 10.59 5.37
CA TRP A 73 -3.78 10.40 5.13
C TRP A 73 -4.48 9.69 6.30
N LEU A 74 -3.68 9.06 7.15
CA LEU A 74 -4.16 8.26 8.28
C LEU A 74 -4.08 9.02 9.61
N LEU A 75 -3.22 10.05 9.69
CA LEU A 75 -3.06 10.85 10.89
C LEU A 75 -4.00 12.05 10.86
N GLY A 76 -4.89 12.13 11.84
CA GLY A 76 -5.70 13.29 12.12
C GLY A 76 -4.92 14.40 12.87
N PRO A 77 -5.55 15.57 13.08
CA PRO A 77 -4.91 16.72 13.70
C PRO A 77 -4.47 16.50 15.17
N ASP A 78 -5.03 15.50 15.85
CA ASP A 78 -4.71 15.15 17.23
C ASP A 78 -3.84 13.89 17.32
N ASP A 79 -3.08 13.56 16.28
CA ASP A 79 -2.31 12.31 16.13
C ASP A 79 -3.17 11.05 16.23
N ALA A 80 -4.49 11.20 16.16
CA ALA A 80 -5.41 10.09 16.15
C ALA A 80 -5.37 9.37 14.79
N LEU A 81 -5.25 8.04 14.82
CA LEU A 81 -5.20 7.24 13.61
C LEU A 81 -6.61 7.00 13.05
N ASP A 82 -6.88 7.52 11.84
CA ASP A 82 -8.10 7.22 11.08
C ASP A 82 -7.81 6.16 10.01
N VAL A 83 -8.30 4.96 10.24
CA VAL A 83 -8.13 3.82 9.32
C VAL A 83 -9.23 3.69 8.26
N THR A 84 -10.15 4.64 8.18
CA THR A 84 -11.31 4.58 7.26
C THR A 84 -10.85 4.43 5.80
N LEU A 85 -9.83 5.19 5.41
CA LEU A 85 -9.27 5.13 4.06
C LEU A 85 -8.63 3.76 3.78
N ALA A 86 -7.87 3.21 4.74
CA ALA A 86 -7.26 1.89 4.63
C ALA A 86 -8.34 0.80 4.45
N GLN A 87 -9.39 0.85 5.26
CA GLN A 87 -10.53 -0.07 5.14
C GLN A 87 -11.20 0.02 3.76
N ARG A 88 -11.35 1.24 3.24
CA ARG A 88 -11.95 1.46 1.92
C ARG A 88 -11.05 0.92 0.79
N GLN A 89 -9.72 1.10 0.88
CA GLN A 89 -8.76 0.53 -0.05
C GLN A 89 -8.86 -1.00 -0.09
N VAL A 90 -8.86 -1.64 1.08
CA VAL A 90 -9.02 -3.10 1.18
C VAL A 90 -10.36 -3.55 0.60
N ARG A 91 -11.44 -2.83 0.92
CA ARG A 91 -12.77 -3.14 0.41
C ARG A 91 -12.82 -3.12 -1.12
N GLY A 92 -12.26 -2.08 -1.74
CA GLY A 92 -12.22 -1.98 -3.20
C GLY A 92 -11.50 -3.16 -3.88
N ILE A 93 -10.42 -3.68 -3.28
CA ILE A 93 -9.77 -4.90 -3.79
C ILE A 93 -10.68 -6.12 -3.62
N LEU A 94 -11.27 -6.29 -2.45
CA LEU A 94 -12.14 -7.45 -2.16
C LEU A 94 -13.44 -7.44 -2.98
N ASP A 95 -13.94 -6.28 -3.37
CA ASP A 95 -15.09 -6.15 -4.27
C ASP A 95 -14.75 -6.63 -5.70
N ALA A 96 -13.49 -6.45 -6.13
CA ALA A 96 -13.02 -6.96 -7.43
C ALA A 96 -12.58 -8.43 -7.38
N CYS A 97 -11.98 -8.87 -6.27
CA CYS A 97 -11.46 -10.22 -6.05
C CYS A 97 -11.71 -10.65 -4.60
N PRO A 98 -12.85 -11.33 -4.33
CA PRO A 98 -13.25 -11.69 -2.95
C PRO A 98 -12.28 -12.60 -2.21
N ASP A 99 -11.48 -13.38 -2.92
CA ASP A 99 -10.45 -14.28 -2.38
C ASP A 99 -9.03 -13.69 -2.40
N ALA A 100 -8.90 -12.39 -2.69
CA ALA A 100 -7.62 -11.72 -2.70
C ALA A 100 -6.89 -11.75 -1.36
N ALA A 101 -5.57 -11.93 -1.43
CA ALA A 101 -4.65 -11.56 -0.36
C ALA A 101 -4.24 -10.09 -0.57
N VAL A 102 -4.50 -9.27 0.42
CA VAL A 102 -4.23 -7.83 0.33
C VAL A 102 -3.01 -7.48 1.17
N MET A 103 -2.05 -6.81 0.54
CA MET A 103 -0.91 -6.19 1.20
C MET A 103 -1.09 -4.68 1.18
N LEU A 104 -0.99 -4.05 2.33
CA LEU A 104 -0.95 -2.59 2.43
C LEU A 104 0.51 -2.14 2.55
N ARG A 105 0.95 -1.32 1.60
CA ARG A 105 2.23 -0.63 1.69
C ARG A 105 1.99 0.75 2.28
N VAL A 106 2.45 0.95 3.51
CA VAL A 106 2.31 2.23 4.19
C VAL A 106 3.59 3.04 3.98
N HIS A 107 3.45 4.17 3.32
CA HIS A 107 4.49 5.17 3.21
C HIS A 107 4.54 5.99 4.49
N LEU A 108 5.66 5.94 5.19
CA LEU A 108 5.83 6.56 6.51
C LEU A 108 6.24 8.05 6.42
N ASN A 109 5.77 8.74 5.42
CA ASN A 109 5.98 10.18 5.29
C ASN A 109 5.06 10.89 6.30
N PRO A 110 5.60 11.55 7.31
CA PRO A 110 4.77 12.26 8.29
C PRO A 110 4.19 13.54 7.69
N PRO A 111 3.06 14.04 8.23
CA PRO A 111 2.50 15.31 7.81
C PRO A 111 3.48 16.47 7.97
N PRO A 112 3.44 17.51 7.09
CA PRO A 112 4.33 18.65 7.19
C PRO A 112 4.30 19.35 8.56
N ALA A 113 3.13 19.43 9.18
CA ALA A 113 2.99 20.00 10.53
C ALA A 113 3.76 19.20 11.59
N TRP A 114 3.75 17.86 11.47
CA TRP A 114 4.54 17.00 12.35
C TRP A 114 6.05 17.22 12.14
N CYS A 115 6.50 17.28 10.89
CA CYS A 115 7.91 17.56 10.58
C CYS A 115 8.38 18.92 11.13
N ALA A 116 7.50 19.92 11.07
CA ALA A 116 7.83 21.26 11.63
C ALA A 116 7.93 21.23 13.15
N ALA A 117 7.14 20.39 13.83
CA ALA A 117 7.20 20.22 15.28
C ALA A 117 8.37 19.33 15.74
N HIS A 118 8.89 18.44 14.87
CA HIS A 118 9.92 17.46 15.18
C HIS A 118 11.09 17.50 14.17
N PRO A 119 11.77 18.65 14.00
CA PRO A 119 12.81 18.82 12.97
C PRO A 119 13.98 17.84 13.15
N ASP A 120 14.30 17.49 14.40
CA ASP A 120 15.40 16.58 14.73
C ASP A 120 15.12 15.11 14.38
N GLU A 121 13.85 14.76 14.18
CA GLU A 121 13.41 13.42 13.76
C GLU A 121 13.27 13.29 12.24
N CYS A 122 13.40 14.39 11.51
CA CYS A 122 13.35 14.40 10.06
C CYS A 122 14.67 13.96 9.44
N VAL A 123 14.61 13.47 8.19
CA VAL A 123 15.78 13.08 7.41
C VAL A 123 16.73 14.26 7.28
N GLN A 124 18.02 14.02 7.58
CA GLN A 124 19.10 14.95 7.38
C GLN A 124 19.94 14.52 6.18
N TYR A 125 20.24 15.44 5.30
CA TYR A 125 21.12 15.22 4.16
C TYR A 125 22.52 15.75 4.43
N ALA A 126 23.51 15.31 3.65
CA ALA A 126 24.91 15.75 3.81
C ALA A 126 25.09 17.27 3.61
N ASP A 127 24.23 17.89 2.85
CA ASP A 127 24.19 19.32 2.54
C ASP A 127 23.24 20.12 3.43
N GLY A 128 22.69 19.50 4.46
CA GLY A 128 21.82 20.13 5.45
C GLY A 128 20.47 19.43 5.61
N PRO A 129 19.56 20.00 6.41
CA PRO A 129 18.22 19.48 6.56
C PRO A 129 17.44 19.59 5.24
N ALA A 130 16.53 18.65 4.99
CA ALA A 130 15.63 18.74 3.86
C ALA A 130 14.76 20.01 3.96
N GLU A 131 14.61 20.73 2.86
CA GLU A 131 13.63 21.81 2.77
C GLU A 131 12.21 21.26 3.03
N PRO A 132 11.28 22.05 3.58
CA PRO A 132 9.94 21.60 3.92
C PRO A 132 9.21 20.92 2.76
N GLU A 133 9.36 21.41 1.54
CA GLU A 133 8.80 20.86 0.33
C GLU A 133 9.48 19.55 -0.11
N GLU A 134 10.75 19.36 0.27
CA GLU A 134 11.56 18.20 -0.09
C GLU A 134 11.48 17.05 0.93
N ARG A 135 10.85 17.28 2.09
CA ARG A 135 10.74 16.28 3.18
C ARG A 135 9.96 15.03 2.77
N TRP A 136 9.31 15.08 1.65
CA TRP A 136 8.54 14.01 1.06
C TRP A 136 9.35 12.97 0.30
N GLY A 137 10.66 13.02 0.33
CA GLY A 137 11.55 12.00 -0.25
C GLY A 137 11.28 11.61 -1.72
N LEU A 138 10.00 11.52 -2.06
CA LEU A 138 9.53 11.11 -3.38
C LEU A 138 9.64 12.26 -4.40
N GLU A 139 9.33 13.50 -4.01
CA GLU A 139 9.39 14.65 -4.92
C GLU A 139 10.83 15.02 -5.24
N ARG A 140 11.73 14.92 -4.28
CA ARG A 140 13.17 15.10 -4.52
C ARG A 140 13.73 14.03 -5.47
N TRP A 141 13.19 12.82 -5.41
CA TRP A 141 13.59 11.70 -6.26
C TRP A 141 13.11 11.89 -7.71
N ILE A 142 11.90 12.35 -7.89
CA ILE A 142 11.30 12.61 -9.21
C ILE A 142 11.85 13.89 -9.85
N GLY A 143 12.18 14.91 -9.06
CA GLY A 143 12.62 16.22 -9.58
C GLY A 143 14.08 16.29 -10.01
N ARG A 144 14.96 15.42 -9.49
CA ARG A 144 16.40 15.47 -9.80
C ARG A 144 16.83 14.62 -10.99
N ASP A 145 16.04 13.66 -11.41
CA ASP A 145 16.40 12.75 -12.51
C ASP A 145 15.80 13.17 -13.85
N ASN A 146 15.18 14.35 -13.94
CA ASN A 146 14.55 14.85 -15.17
C ASN A 146 15.25 16.10 -15.76
N ASP A 147 16.42 16.50 -15.27
CA ASP A 147 17.25 17.57 -15.85
C ASP A 147 18.45 17.00 -16.66
#